data_2a2166b6be50307af25def5e895d1c5d
#
_entry.id   2a2166b6be50307af25def5e895d1c5d
#
_cell.length_a   1.000
_cell.length_b   1.000
_cell.length_c   1.000
_cell.angle_alpha   90.00
_cell.angle_beta   90.00
_cell.angle_gamma   90.00
#
_symmetry.space_group_name_H-M   'P 1'
#
loop_
_entity.id
_entity.type
_entity.pdbx_description
1 polymer ?
#
loop_
_entity_poly.entity_id
_entity_poly.type
_entity_poly.pdbx_seq_one_letter_code
_entity_poly.pdbx_strand_id
1 'polypeptide(L)'
;MEQAEMMAVLEAVLFAHGDPVGAGRLAAALDWPESLVLQGLDALQARCMQPDSGLTLLRLGDHWQLATKNEYGAYVRRTLENRRAAPLSQAAMETLTVIAYNQPVSRAFIEQVRGVDSSSSVASLLEKGLIEEAGRLDLPGRPVSFRTDRKSVV
;
A
#
# COMPACT_ATOMS: atom_id res chain seq x y z
N MET A 1 -2.85 -31.99 -4.25
CA MET A 1 -3.69 -30.79 -4.12
C MET A 1 -4.41 -30.57 -5.43
N GLU A 2 -5.71 -30.42 -5.38
CA GLU A 2 -6.50 -30.16 -6.58
C GLU A 2 -6.31 -28.73 -7.09
N GLN A 3 -6.43 -28.51 -8.40
CA GLN A 3 -6.25 -27.20 -9.02
C GLN A 3 -7.19 -26.14 -8.43
N ALA A 4 -8.42 -26.52 -8.11
CA ALA A 4 -9.39 -25.61 -7.49
C ALA A 4 -8.95 -25.12 -6.11
N GLU A 5 -8.40 -26.02 -5.29
CA GLU A 5 -7.87 -25.70 -3.96
C GLU A 5 -6.65 -24.78 -4.07
N MET A 6 -5.74 -25.07 -4.99
CA MET A 6 -4.56 -24.25 -5.26
C MET A 6 -4.94 -22.82 -5.65
N MET A 7 -5.91 -22.65 -6.56
CA MET A 7 -6.42 -21.33 -6.93
C MET A 7 -7.05 -20.59 -5.75
N ALA A 8 -7.83 -21.29 -4.90
CA ALA A 8 -8.48 -20.68 -3.75
C ALA A 8 -7.47 -20.20 -2.71
N VAL A 9 -6.40 -20.95 -2.46
CA VAL A 9 -5.32 -20.55 -1.55
C VAL A 9 -4.59 -19.32 -2.10
N LEU A 10 -4.21 -19.32 -3.37
CA LEU A 10 -3.52 -18.18 -3.99
C LEU A 10 -4.39 -16.92 -4.02
N GLU A 11 -5.69 -17.07 -4.32
CA GLU A 11 -6.64 -15.96 -4.27
C GLU A 11 -6.75 -15.36 -2.86
N ALA A 12 -6.89 -16.20 -1.84
CA ALA A 12 -6.97 -15.76 -0.44
C ALA A 12 -5.70 -15.03 0.01
N VAL A 13 -4.53 -15.57 -0.33
CA VAL A 13 -3.23 -14.97 0.02
C VAL A 13 -3.03 -13.63 -0.68
N LEU A 14 -3.30 -13.55 -1.98
CA LEU A 14 -3.16 -12.30 -2.76
C LEU A 14 -4.17 -11.25 -2.30
N PHE A 15 -5.40 -11.65 -1.97
CA PHE A 15 -6.41 -10.74 -1.40
C PHE A 15 -5.96 -10.17 -0.06
N ALA A 16 -5.43 -11.01 0.84
CA ALA A 16 -4.96 -10.59 2.15
C ALA A 16 -3.74 -9.65 2.09
N HIS A 17 -2.86 -9.83 1.10
CA HIS A 17 -1.70 -8.96 0.91
C HIS A 17 -2.09 -7.57 0.39
N GLY A 18 -3.01 -7.51 -0.56
CA GLY A 18 -3.40 -6.27 -1.24
C GLY A 18 -2.32 -5.65 -2.14
N ASP A 19 -1.06 -5.80 -1.81
CA ASP A 19 0.10 -5.32 -2.57
C ASP A 19 0.64 -6.41 -3.54
N PRO A 20 1.42 -6.05 -4.58
CA PRO A 20 2.06 -7.01 -5.47
C PRO A 20 3.02 -7.96 -4.73
N VAL A 21 2.91 -9.26 -4.96
CA VAL A 21 3.73 -10.30 -4.34
C VAL A 21 4.45 -11.10 -5.40
N GLY A 22 5.77 -11.32 -5.21
CA GLY A 22 6.58 -12.14 -6.12
C GLY A 22 6.25 -13.63 -6.00
N ALA A 23 6.27 -14.35 -7.13
CA ALA A 23 5.99 -15.78 -7.18
C ALA A 23 6.93 -16.60 -6.27
N GLY A 24 8.22 -16.26 -6.23
CA GLY A 24 9.18 -16.90 -5.33
C GLY A 24 8.86 -16.69 -3.85
N ARG A 25 8.32 -15.51 -3.45
CA ARG A 25 7.87 -15.26 -2.08
C ARG A 25 6.63 -16.08 -1.73
N LEU A 26 5.69 -16.22 -2.67
CA LEU A 26 4.53 -17.08 -2.50
C LEU A 26 4.95 -18.55 -2.34
N ALA A 27 5.88 -19.02 -3.17
CA ALA A 27 6.43 -20.37 -3.11
C ALA A 27 7.06 -20.69 -1.75
N ALA A 28 7.90 -19.78 -1.25
CA ALA A 28 8.54 -19.92 0.05
C ALA A 28 7.52 -19.88 1.22
N ALA A 29 6.52 -19.01 1.15
CA ALA A 29 5.51 -18.88 2.21
C ALA A 29 4.53 -20.05 2.27
N LEU A 30 4.23 -20.67 1.12
CA LEU A 30 3.29 -21.79 1.01
C LEU A 30 3.99 -23.14 1.09
N ASP A 31 5.32 -23.17 1.11
CA ASP A 31 6.13 -24.39 0.99
C ASP A 31 5.78 -25.20 -0.29
N TRP A 32 5.58 -24.47 -1.39
CA TRP A 32 5.28 -25.05 -2.69
C TRP A 32 6.42 -24.82 -3.68
N PRO A 33 6.62 -25.73 -4.65
CA PRO A 33 7.49 -25.46 -5.78
C PRO A 33 7.02 -24.20 -6.55
N GLU A 34 7.93 -23.35 -6.96
CA GLU A 34 7.59 -22.12 -7.69
C GLU A 34 6.84 -22.41 -9.01
N SER A 35 7.17 -23.50 -9.67
CA SER A 35 6.45 -23.97 -10.87
C SER A 35 4.97 -24.26 -10.59
N LEU A 36 4.65 -24.80 -9.42
CA LEU A 36 3.28 -25.06 -9.00
C LEU A 36 2.53 -23.75 -8.70
N VAL A 37 3.21 -22.80 -8.07
CA VAL A 37 2.65 -21.44 -7.83
C VAL A 37 2.33 -20.76 -9.15
N LEU A 38 3.25 -20.75 -10.10
CA LEU A 38 3.03 -20.14 -11.42
C LEU A 38 1.86 -20.81 -12.15
N GLN A 39 1.76 -22.12 -12.13
CA GLN A 39 0.63 -22.87 -12.71
C GLN A 39 -0.71 -22.44 -12.07
N GLY A 40 -0.73 -22.29 -10.74
CA GLY A 40 -1.91 -21.85 -10.00
C GLY A 40 -2.28 -20.39 -10.31
N LEU A 41 -1.29 -19.51 -10.45
CA LEU A 41 -1.50 -18.11 -10.82
C LEU A 41 -2.06 -17.97 -12.24
N ASP A 42 -1.56 -18.75 -13.20
CA ASP A 42 -2.08 -18.76 -14.57
C ASP A 42 -3.53 -19.27 -14.61
N ALA A 43 -3.85 -20.31 -13.85
CA ALA A 43 -5.22 -20.82 -13.72
C ALA A 43 -6.15 -19.80 -13.04
N LEU A 44 -5.68 -19.12 -11.99
CA LEU A 44 -6.42 -18.06 -11.32
C LEU A 44 -6.67 -16.86 -12.25
N GLN A 45 -5.66 -16.48 -13.04
CA GLN A 45 -5.80 -15.42 -14.03
C GLN A 45 -6.87 -15.77 -15.07
N ALA A 46 -6.86 -16.99 -15.59
CA ALA A 46 -7.88 -17.47 -16.53
C ALA A 46 -9.30 -17.46 -15.93
N ARG A 47 -9.44 -17.80 -14.64
CA ARG A 47 -10.71 -17.71 -13.91
C ARG A 47 -11.17 -16.27 -13.76
N CYS A 48 -10.27 -15.36 -13.41
CA CYS A 48 -10.56 -13.92 -13.28
C CYS A 48 -10.99 -13.29 -14.62
N MET A 49 -10.61 -13.86 -15.77
CA MET A 49 -11.05 -13.38 -17.09
C MET A 49 -12.51 -13.70 -17.41
N GLN A 50 -13.15 -14.60 -16.66
CA GLN A 50 -14.56 -14.95 -16.89
C GLN A 50 -15.48 -13.73 -16.66
N PRO A 51 -16.62 -13.66 -17.37
CA PRO A 51 -17.54 -12.51 -17.30
C PRO A 51 -18.17 -12.30 -15.93
N ASP A 52 -18.29 -13.34 -15.12
CA ASP A 52 -18.87 -13.35 -13.78
C ASP A 52 -17.89 -12.93 -12.67
N SER A 53 -16.61 -12.70 -13.01
CA SER A 53 -15.61 -12.20 -12.07
C SER A 53 -15.54 -10.67 -12.11
N GLY A 54 -15.61 -10.02 -10.94
CA GLY A 54 -15.33 -8.59 -10.76
C GLY A 54 -13.83 -8.28 -10.55
N LEU A 55 -13.01 -9.32 -10.39
CA LEU A 55 -11.58 -9.21 -10.13
C LEU A 55 -10.76 -9.53 -11.38
N THR A 56 -9.54 -9.04 -11.40
CA THR A 56 -8.50 -9.37 -12.36
C THR A 56 -7.20 -9.67 -11.64
N LEU A 57 -6.38 -10.55 -12.20
CA LEU A 57 -5.04 -10.83 -11.69
C LEU A 57 -4.02 -10.11 -12.58
N LEU A 58 -3.36 -9.11 -12.00
CA LEU A 58 -2.33 -8.32 -12.68
C LEU A 58 -0.97 -8.99 -12.50
N ARG A 59 -0.20 -9.04 -13.59
CA ARG A 59 1.20 -9.44 -13.57
C ARG A 59 2.08 -8.20 -13.79
N LEU A 60 2.90 -7.88 -12.79
CA LEU A 60 3.81 -6.72 -12.77
C LEU A 60 5.26 -7.23 -12.71
N GLY A 61 5.80 -7.60 -13.87
CA GLY A 61 7.08 -8.32 -13.94
C GLY A 61 6.99 -9.75 -13.39
N ASP A 62 7.67 -10.00 -12.28
CA ASP A 62 7.63 -11.24 -11.49
C ASP A 62 6.65 -11.19 -10.30
N HIS A 63 5.93 -10.08 -10.12
CA HIS A 63 4.95 -9.87 -9.06
C HIS A 63 3.52 -10.01 -9.57
N TRP A 64 2.63 -10.44 -8.69
CA TRP A 64 1.23 -10.67 -8.96
C TRP A 64 0.36 -9.94 -7.95
N GLN A 65 -0.75 -9.36 -8.40
CA GLN A 65 -1.68 -8.62 -7.54
C GLN A 65 -3.12 -8.81 -8.01
N LEU A 66 -4.03 -9.06 -7.06
CA LEU A 66 -5.47 -8.98 -7.33
C LEU A 66 -5.91 -7.52 -7.36
N ALA A 67 -6.70 -7.18 -8.37
CA ALA A 67 -7.30 -5.87 -8.55
C ALA A 67 -8.74 -6.00 -9.01
N THR A 68 -9.53 -4.93 -8.91
CA THR A 68 -10.85 -4.86 -9.52
C THR A 68 -10.73 -4.61 -11.02
N LYS A 69 -11.62 -5.20 -11.82
CA LYS A 69 -11.67 -4.91 -13.26
C LYS A 69 -12.00 -3.43 -13.50
N ASN A 70 -11.32 -2.81 -14.46
CA ASN A 70 -11.50 -1.38 -14.79
C ASN A 70 -12.92 -1.02 -15.18
N GLU A 71 -13.65 -1.93 -15.81
CA GLU A 71 -15.05 -1.75 -16.19
C GLU A 71 -15.99 -1.48 -15.00
N TYR A 72 -15.63 -1.97 -13.82
CA TYR A 72 -16.38 -1.74 -12.58
C TYR A 72 -15.84 -0.56 -11.74
N GLY A 73 -14.82 0.13 -12.21
CA GLY A 73 -14.16 1.22 -11.48
C GLY A 73 -15.11 2.36 -11.07
N ALA A 74 -16.15 2.64 -11.86
CA ALA A 74 -17.15 3.65 -11.52
C ALA A 74 -17.97 3.26 -10.28
N TYR A 75 -18.35 1.99 -10.15
CA TYR A 75 -19.08 1.47 -8.99
C TYR A 75 -18.20 1.47 -7.74
N VAL A 76 -16.96 1.00 -7.88
CA VAL A 76 -15.98 0.99 -6.78
C VAL A 76 -15.74 2.40 -6.27
N ARG A 77 -15.48 3.38 -7.14
CA ARG A 77 -15.30 4.78 -6.74
C ARG A 77 -16.48 5.34 -5.97
N ARG A 78 -17.72 5.13 -6.42
CA ARG A 78 -18.92 5.59 -5.72
C ARG A 78 -19.04 5.07 -4.29
N THR A 79 -18.64 3.82 -4.04
CA THR A 79 -18.67 3.23 -2.70
C THR A 79 -17.54 3.72 -1.82
N LEU A 80 -16.39 4.08 -2.40
CA LEU A 80 -15.23 4.58 -1.68
C LEU A 80 -15.27 6.11 -1.49
N GLU A 81 -15.97 6.86 -2.35
CA GLU A 81 -16.12 8.32 -2.24
C GLU A 81 -16.77 8.74 -0.92
N ASN A 82 -17.65 7.92 -0.34
CA ASN A 82 -18.19 8.13 1.00
C ASN A 82 -17.15 7.92 2.12
N ARG A 83 -15.96 7.39 1.81
CA ARG A 83 -14.82 7.23 2.72
C ARG A 83 -13.71 8.26 2.47
N ARG A 84 -13.93 9.27 1.63
CA ARG A 84 -12.95 10.36 1.50
C ARG A 84 -12.77 10.96 2.87
N ALA A 85 -11.61 10.70 3.47
CA ALA A 85 -11.14 11.46 4.61
C ALA A 85 -11.29 12.94 4.26
N ALA A 86 -11.76 13.75 5.22
CA ALA A 86 -11.83 15.20 5.06
C ALA A 86 -10.52 15.70 4.42
N PRO A 87 -10.57 16.65 3.48
CA PRO A 87 -9.36 17.19 2.86
C PRO A 87 -8.37 17.62 3.95
N LEU A 88 -7.08 17.45 3.67
CA LEU A 88 -6.05 17.89 4.59
C LEU A 88 -6.23 19.36 4.91
N SER A 89 -6.12 19.73 6.19
CA SER A 89 -6.04 21.13 6.58
C SER A 89 -4.80 21.78 5.94
N GLN A 90 -4.79 23.10 5.79
CA GLN A 90 -3.64 23.83 5.28
C GLN A 90 -2.37 23.50 6.10
N ALA A 91 -2.49 23.45 7.43
CA ALA A 91 -1.38 23.08 8.31
C ALA A 91 -0.85 21.67 8.05
N ALA A 92 -1.74 20.69 7.81
CA ALA A 92 -1.33 19.33 7.47
C ALA A 92 -0.67 19.25 6.08
N MET A 93 -1.17 20.00 5.10
CA MET A 93 -0.57 20.08 3.76
C MET A 93 0.83 20.70 3.78
N GLU A 94 1.02 21.79 4.52
CA GLU A 94 2.33 22.42 4.71
C GLU A 94 3.31 21.46 5.39
N THR A 95 2.87 20.79 6.46
CA THR A 95 3.67 19.80 7.17
C THR A 95 4.09 18.64 6.25
N LEU A 96 3.15 18.10 5.48
CA LEU A 96 3.43 17.04 4.51
C LEU A 96 4.45 17.49 3.45
N THR A 97 4.33 18.72 2.97
CA THR A 97 5.26 19.30 1.99
C THR A 97 6.67 19.41 2.58
N VAL A 98 6.82 19.91 3.82
CA VAL A 98 8.13 19.96 4.49
C VAL A 98 8.75 18.60 4.61
N ILE A 99 7.97 17.57 5.00
CA ILE A 99 8.45 16.20 5.11
C ILE A 99 8.87 15.66 3.75
N ALA A 100 8.03 15.79 2.73
CA ALA A 100 8.27 15.21 1.40
C ALA A 100 9.57 15.72 0.77
N TYR A 101 9.87 17.01 0.93
CA TYR A 101 11.07 17.62 0.33
C TYR A 101 12.35 17.43 1.14
N ASN A 102 12.26 17.13 2.43
CA ASN A 102 13.44 17.09 3.32
C ASN A 102 13.63 15.76 4.06
N GLN A 103 12.80 14.76 3.76
CA GLN A 103 12.79 13.46 4.44
C GLN A 103 14.14 12.70 4.38
N PRO A 104 14.51 11.99 5.44
CA PRO A 104 13.83 11.86 6.73
C PRO A 104 14.07 13.06 7.64
N VAL A 105 13.03 13.59 8.30
CA VAL A 105 13.12 14.80 9.14
C VAL A 105 12.50 14.59 10.51
N SER A 106 13.04 15.26 11.53
CA SER A 106 12.47 15.30 12.87
C SER A 106 11.33 16.31 12.98
N ARG A 107 10.49 16.14 14.02
CA ARG A 107 9.45 17.13 14.32
C ARG A 107 10.01 18.52 14.57
N ALA A 108 11.13 18.61 15.31
CA ALA A 108 11.79 19.87 15.56
C ALA A 108 12.20 20.61 14.29
N PHE A 109 12.68 19.90 13.28
CA PHE A 109 12.98 20.48 11.97
C PHE A 109 11.72 21.01 11.28
N ILE A 110 10.62 20.23 11.30
CA ILE A 110 9.34 20.65 10.72
C ILE A 110 8.85 21.94 11.37
N GLU A 111 8.89 22.01 12.70
CA GLU A 111 8.47 23.17 13.49
C GLU A 111 9.37 24.39 13.22
N GLN A 112 10.67 24.17 13.07
CA GLN A 112 11.61 25.23 12.69
C GLN A 112 11.29 25.83 11.31
N VAL A 113 11.01 25.00 10.31
CA VAL A 113 10.67 25.45 8.95
C VAL A 113 9.33 26.17 8.93
N ARG A 114 8.32 25.64 9.64
CA ARG A 114 6.96 26.19 9.66
C ARG A 114 6.82 27.39 10.61
N GLY A 115 7.69 27.53 11.60
CA GLY A 115 7.62 28.57 12.62
C GLY A 115 6.51 28.39 13.67
N VAL A 116 5.82 27.23 13.67
CA VAL A 116 4.70 26.90 14.57
C VAL A 116 4.76 25.44 15.01
N ASP A 117 4.10 25.13 16.14
CA ASP A 117 3.91 23.75 16.60
C ASP A 117 3.23 22.90 15.49
N SER A 118 3.77 21.74 15.24
CA SER A 118 3.30 20.84 14.19
C SER A 118 2.84 19.49 14.72
N SER A 119 2.76 19.32 16.04
CA SER A 119 2.44 18.05 16.69
C SER A 119 1.11 17.45 16.21
N SER A 120 0.05 18.27 16.15
CA SER A 120 -1.28 17.85 15.70
C SER A 120 -1.31 17.50 14.21
N SER A 121 -0.57 18.24 13.37
CA SER A 121 -0.47 17.97 11.94
C SER A 121 0.28 16.66 11.67
N VAL A 122 1.40 16.43 12.36
CA VAL A 122 2.16 15.17 12.27
C VAL A 122 1.31 13.98 12.71
N ALA A 123 0.60 14.10 13.86
CA ALA A 123 -0.29 13.03 14.34
C ALA A 123 -1.41 12.71 13.32
N SER A 124 -2.05 13.73 12.75
CA SER A 124 -3.08 13.55 11.72
C SER A 124 -2.54 12.88 10.45
N LEU A 125 -1.32 13.23 10.02
CA LEU A 125 -0.70 12.64 8.84
C LEU A 125 -0.31 11.17 9.08
N LEU A 126 0.15 10.81 10.28
CA LEU A 126 0.42 9.44 10.69
C LEU A 126 -0.88 8.61 10.73
N GLU A 127 -1.94 9.13 11.35
CA GLU A 127 -3.24 8.48 11.42
C GLU A 127 -3.84 8.21 10.04
N LYS A 128 -3.64 9.14 9.10
CA LYS A 128 -4.08 9.00 7.70
C LYS A 128 -3.15 8.10 6.85
N GLY A 129 -2.02 7.65 7.39
CA GLY A 129 -1.05 6.83 6.68
C GLY A 129 -0.32 7.55 5.54
N LEU A 130 -0.23 8.88 5.60
CA LEU A 130 0.46 9.70 4.60
C LEU A 130 1.95 9.84 4.89
N ILE A 131 2.34 9.67 6.14
CA ILE A 131 3.72 9.61 6.60
C ILE A 131 3.92 8.41 7.54
N GLU A 132 5.17 8.00 7.69
CA GLU A 132 5.58 6.95 8.60
C GLU A 132 6.84 7.34 9.37
N GLU A 133 7.09 6.68 10.52
CA GLU A 133 8.35 6.82 11.24
C GLU A 133 9.48 6.14 10.47
N ALA A 134 10.58 6.89 10.24
CA ALA A 134 11.74 6.43 9.48
C ALA A 134 12.94 6.08 10.38
N GLY A 135 12.69 5.84 11.66
CA GLY A 135 13.72 5.57 12.67
C GLY A 135 14.19 6.84 13.39
N ARG A 136 15.33 6.76 14.09
CA ARG A 136 15.89 7.85 14.86
C ARG A 136 17.07 8.48 14.13
N LEU A 137 17.13 9.81 14.14
CA LEU A 137 18.26 10.55 13.58
C LEU A 137 19.46 10.53 14.54
N ASP A 138 20.65 10.58 13.97
CA ASP A 138 21.90 10.72 14.73
C ASP A 138 22.16 12.20 15.07
N LEU A 139 21.27 12.74 15.91
CA LEU A 139 21.29 14.11 16.42
C LEU A 139 21.16 14.08 17.95
N PRO A 140 21.55 15.16 18.67
CA PRO A 140 21.34 15.25 20.11
C PRO A 140 19.88 14.93 20.48
N GLY A 141 19.70 14.01 21.45
CA GLY A 141 18.38 13.51 21.83
C GLY A 141 17.80 12.40 20.94
N ARG A 142 18.50 12.00 19.86
CA ARG A 142 18.12 10.95 18.92
C ARG A 142 16.63 10.98 18.55
N PRO A 143 16.14 12.10 17.99
CA PRO A 143 14.71 12.28 17.71
C PRO A 143 14.20 11.28 16.67
N VAL A 144 12.94 10.90 16.81
CA VAL A 144 12.22 10.15 15.76
C VAL A 144 12.13 11.01 14.51
N SER A 145 12.34 10.38 13.36
CA SER A 145 12.21 11.01 12.05
C SER A 145 10.99 10.49 11.30
N PHE A 146 10.51 11.29 10.36
CA PHE A 146 9.35 11.00 9.54
C PHE A 146 9.71 11.07 8.05
N ARG A 147 9.04 10.24 7.26
CA ARG A 147 9.06 10.26 5.80
C ARG A 147 7.66 10.01 5.24
N THR A 148 7.47 10.31 3.98
CA THR A 148 6.23 9.95 3.27
C THR A 148 6.11 8.43 3.18
N ASP A 149 4.90 7.89 3.39
CA ASP A 149 4.62 6.49 3.14
C ASP A 149 4.69 6.20 1.63
N ARG A 150 5.33 5.07 1.26
CA ARG A 150 5.45 4.64 -0.15
C ARG A 150 4.10 4.45 -0.85
N LYS A 151 3.02 4.23 -0.09
CA LYS A 151 1.65 4.05 -0.61
C LYS A 151 0.95 5.37 -0.95
N SER A 152 1.45 6.50 -0.45
CA SER A 152 0.86 7.82 -0.70
C SER A 152 1.41 8.56 -1.93
N VAL A 153 2.32 7.95 -2.68
CA VAL A 153 3.00 8.53 -3.85
C VAL A 153 2.47 7.92 -5.16
N VAL A 154 1.17 7.60 -5.22
CA VAL A 154 0.52 7.19 -6.47
C VAL A 154 -0.62 8.15 -6.81
#